data_573337e34780fe5402ebc318338b987d
#
_entry.id   573337e34780fe5402ebc318338b987d
#
_cell.length_a   1.000
_cell.length_b   1.000
_cell.length_c   1.000
_cell.angle_alpha   90.00
_cell.angle_beta   90.00
_cell.angle_gamma   90.00
#
_symmetry.space_group_name_H-M   'P 1'
#
loop_
_entity.id
_entity.type
_entity.pdbx_description
1 polymer ?
#
loop_
_entity_poly.entity_id
_entity_poly.type
_entity_poly.pdbx_seq_one_letter_code
_entity_poly.pdbx_strand_id
1 'polypeptide(L)'
;DKNKKQIIYDDAVLKVYDVPVFYFPKFFHPDPTVKRQSGFLIPRLNKSNILGSSLSIPYFNVISENKDLTFKPTIFSNSTNMFQNEFRQKNESSSFIADFAIVNGFKSSITQKKKSIQHLFAKFSKNLQLDNFDKSEFNFFIEKTNKDTYLKIFEDNISDSTIKPKNNDILNSGLDFNLENKKFILSGGVDIYEDLTKLHSDRYQYVLPYFNFTKNLLNLNHGTVSLNSSGNNILDNTNNVKSKVINDIDFKMNDKILSNFGIKNNFNFYLKNLNSVGKNDTTYKSSPQIELQSLFELNSELPLVKFSKIHNETLIPRLSLRLNPGDMKNHSTTDRKINMSNIFDINRLGLDDSFESGNSLTVGIDYKKENKRNRGDNFKFKLASVFREDIETNIPKQSSLNQKNSNLFGSFDFNKSNFLN
;
A
#
# COMPACT_ATOMS: atom_id res chain seq x y z
N ASP A 1 3.82 46.10 9.94
CA ASP A 1 4.21 46.76 8.69
C ASP A 1 3.20 46.39 7.58
N LYS A 2 2.37 47.38 7.20
CA LYS A 2 1.31 47.19 6.19
C LYS A 2 1.88 46.88 4.78
N ASN A 3 3.01 47.46 4.44
CA ASN A 3 3.64 47.27 3.12
C ASN A 3 4.24 45.87 2.97
N LYS A 4 4.80 45.34 4.05
CA LYS A 4 5.37 44.01 4.09
C LYS A 4 4.36 42.92 4.52
N LYS A 5 3.13 43.34 4.89
CA LYS A 5 2.09 42.44 5.45
C LYS A 5 2.66 41.60 6.59
N GLN A 6 3.34 42.21 7.53
CA GLN A 6 3.99 41.59 8.67
C GLN A 6 3.51 42.20 9.96
N ILE A 7 3.26 41.37 10.97
CA ILE A 7 3.06 41.80 12.37
C ILE A 7 4.43 41.71 13.03
N ILE A 8 4.88 42.84 13.58
CA ILE A 8 6.20 42.96 14.18
C ILE A 8 5.98 43.07 15.69
N TYR A 9 6.75 42.33 16.44
CA TYR A 9 6.83 42.38 17.90
C TYR A 9 8.23 42.85 18.28
N ASP A 10 8.33 43.84 19.12
CA ASP A 10 9.59 44.26 19.73
C ASP A 10 9.66 43.70 21.15
N ASP A 11 10.85 43.29 21.59
CA ASP A 11 11.15 42.76 22.94
C ASP A 11 10.29 41.50 23.29
N ALA A 12 10.13 40.58 22.37
CA ALA A 12 9.33 39.37 22.57
C ALA A 12 10.06 38.36 23.47
N VAL A 13 9.39 37.86 24.50
CA VAL A 13 9.89 36.82 25.41
C VAL A 13 9.06 35.57 25.27
N LEU A 14 9.68 34.46 24.85
CA LEU A 14 9.05 33.14 24.88
C LEU A 14 9.13 32.57 26.30
N LYS A 15 7.97 32.26 26.88
CA LYS A 15 7.87 31.61 28.19
C LYS A 15 7.35 30.17 28.01
N VAL A 16 7.91 29.25 28.76
CA VAL A 16 7.42 27.88 28.93
C VAL A 16 7.10 27.67 30.40
N TYR A 17 5.83 27.40 30.73
CA TYR A 17 5.34 27.36 32.11
C TYR A 17 5.76 28.60 32.92
N ASP A 18 5.54 29.82 32.40
CA ASP A 18 5.90 31.10 32.94
C ASP A 18 7.41 31.38 33.15
N VAL A 19 8.27 30.43 32.82
CA VAL A 19 9.72 30.60 32.83
C VAL A 19 10.17 31.21 31.49
N PRO A 20 10.86 32.36 31.47
CA PRO A 20 11.38 32.94 30.24
C PRO A 20 12.52 32.06 29.70
N VAL A 21 12.31 31.48 28.49
CA VAL A 21 13.25 30.53 27.88
C VAL A 21 14.02 31.17 26.73
N PHE A 22 13.41 32.15 26.06
CA PHE A 22 14.01 32.78 24.89
C PHE A 22 13.58 34.26 24.81
N TYR A 23 14.54 35.15 24.52
CA TYR A 23 14.32 36.57 24.28
C TYR A 23 14.63 36.90 22.82
N PHE A 24 13.69 37.55 22.15
CA PHE A 24 13.85 38.05 20.79
C PHE A 24 13.73 39.57 20.78
N PRO A 25 14.83 40.31 20.56
CA PRO A 25 14.79 41.77 20.49
C PRO A 25 13.79 42.28 19.45
N LYS A 26 13.64 41.52 18.36
CA LYS A 26 12.66 41.80 17.33
C LYS A 26 12.20 40.50 16.69
N PHE A 27 10.91 40.28 16.72
CA PHE A 27 10.26 39.08 16.10
C PHE A 27 9.15 39.55 15.18
N PHE A 28 8.99 38.87 14.06
CA PHE A 28 7.87 39.13 13.17
C PHE A 28 7.28 37.83 12.68
N HIS A 29 5.98 37.85 12.41
CA HIS A 29 5.33 36.81 11.67
C HIS A 29 4.46 37.40 10.54
N PRO A 30 4.18 36.64 9.47
CA PRO A 30 3.33 37.13 8.38
C PRO A 30 1.91 37.39 8.88
N ASP A 31 1.27 38.39 8.30
CA ASP A 31 -0.16 38.62 8.45
C ASP A 31 -0.93 37.38 7.94
N PRO A 32 -2.05 36.97 8.59
CA PRO A 32 -2.83 35.83 8.17
C PRO A 32 -3.31 35.85 6.73
N THR A 33 -3.32 37.03 6.10
CA THR A 33 -3.66 37.17 4.66
C THR A 33 -2.54 36.82 3.72
N VAL A 34 -1.32 36.64 4.21
CA VAL A 34 -0.15 36.24 3.38
C VAL A 34 -0.11 34.75 3.23
N LYS A 35 -0.28 34.27 2.00
CA LYS A 35 -0.31 32.83 1.70
C LYS A 35 1.01 32.12 1.98
N ARG A 36 2.15 32.76 1.70
CA ARG A 36 3.50 32.17 1.88
C ARG A 36 4.53 33.28 2.13
N GLN A 37 5.38 33.11 3.14
CA GLN A 37 6.47 34.03 3.46
C GLN A 37 7.69 33.27 3.98
N SER A 38 8.88 33.71 3.58
CA SER A 38 10.15 33.18 4.09
C SER A 38 10.34 33.56 5.58
N GLY A 39 10.89 32.63 6.36
CA GLY A 39 11.13 32.85 7.78
C GLY A 39 11.55 31.57 8.51
N PHE A 40 11.97 31.75 9.76
CA PHE A 40 12.26 30.65 10.65
C PHE A 40 10.98 29.95 11.06
N LEU A 41 11.01 28.60 11.01
CA LEU A 41 9.94 27.77 11.55
C LEU A 41 10.21 27.49 13.04
N ILE A 42 9.23 26.90 13.69
CA ILE A 42 9.32 26.55 15.12
C ILE A 42 10.52 25.60 15.34
N PRO A 43 11.46 25.99 16.23
CA PRO A 43 12.57 25.12 16.61
C PRO A 43 12.06 23.83 17.25
N ARG A 44 12.79 22.74 17.02
CA ARG A 44 12.45 21.42 17.57
C ARG A 44 13.57 20.92 18.45
N LEU A 45 13.19 20.39 19.61
CA LEU A 45 14.08 19.71 20.54
C LEU A 45 13.70 18.23 20.56
N ASN A 46 14.64 17.35 20.25
CA ASN A 46 14.46 15.92 20.32
C ASN A 46 15.55 15.29 21.21
N LYS A 47 15.29 14.10 21.72
CA LYS A 47 16.25 13.30 22.46
C LYS A 47 16.27 11.88 21.90
N SER A 48 17.45 11.42 21.54
CA SER A 48 17.69 10.06 21.03
C SER A 48 18.71 9.35 21.91
N ASN A 49 18.55 8.05 22.12
CA ASN A 49 19.52 7.24 22.86
C ASN A 49 20.87 7.12 22.12
N ILE A 50 20.87 7.25 20.79
CA ILE A 50 22.07 7.10 19.94
C ILE A 50 22.77 8.45 19.71
N LEU A 51 21.98 9.52 19.48
CA LEU A 51 22.48 10.82 19.05
C LEU A 51 22.51 11.85 20.19
N GLY A 52 21.92 11.54 21.34
CA GLY A 52 21.73 12.47 22.44
C GLY A 52 20.62 13.49 22.17
N SER A 53 20.69 14.64 22.85
CA SER A 53 19.75 15.73 22.63
C SER A 53 20.08 16.46 21.34
N SER A 54 19.06 16.95 20.64
CA SER A 54 19.24 17.72 19.39
C SER A 54 18.36 18.96 19.36
N LEU A 55 18.89 20.00 18.73
CA LEU A 55 18.19 21.24 18.41
C LEU A 55 18.16 21.41 16.89
N SER A 56 16.97 21.55 16.33
CA SER A 56 16.75 21.85 14.92
C SER A 56 16.10 23.24 14.78
N ILE A 57 16.62 24.08 13.89
CA ILE A 57 16.11 25.44 13.63
C ILE A 57 15.84 25.55 12.12
N PRO A 58 14.66 25.12 11.64
CA PRO A 58 14.36 25.16 10.22
C PRO A 58 14.14 26.59 9.72
N TYR A 59 14.61 26.88 8.50
CA TYR A 59 14.33 28.10 7.77
C TYR A 59 13.60 27.79 6.47
N PHE A 60 12.41 28.35 6.32
CA PHE A 60 11.60 28.23 5.12
C PHE A 60 11.89 29.39 4.19
N ASN A 61 12.25 29.11 2.95
CA ASN A 61 12.57 30.08 1.92
C ASN A 61 11.61 29.96 0.74
N VAL A 62 10.83 31.01 0.48
CA VAL A 62 9.98 31.13 -0.70
C VAL A 62 10.84 31.62 -1.86
N ILE A 63 11.08 30.75 -2.86
CA ILE A 63 11.86 31.10 -4.07
C ILE A 63 10.94 31.77 -5.09
N SER A 64 9.73 31.27 -5.27
CA SER A 64 8.70 31.83 -6.15
C SER A 64 7.31 31.36 -5.69
N GLU A 65 6.26 31.78 -6.37
CA GLU A 65 4.87 31.37 -6.03
C GLU A 65 4.69 29.83 -6.03
N ASN A 66 5.44 29.12 -6.85
CA ASN A 66 5.33 27.68 -7.02
C ASN A 66 6.56 26.88 -6.54
N LYS A 67 7.56 27.54 -5.91
CA LYS A 67 8.81 26.91 -5.46
C LYS A 67 9.18 27.37 -4.06
N ASP A 68 9.64 26.46 -3.26
CA ASP A 68 10.22 26.74 -1.93
C ASP A 68 11.36 25.76 -1.58
N LEU A 69 12.14 26.17 -0.62
CA LEU A 69 13.22 25.38 -0.02
C LEU A 69 13.13 25.51 1.50
N THR A 70 13.09 24.39 2.19
CA THR A 70 13.26 24.37 3.65
C THR A 70 14.66 23.88 3.99
N PHE A 71 15.48 24.72 4.57
CA PHE A 71 16.78 24.35 5.12
C PHE A 71 16.62 24.05 6.62
N LYS A 72 17.03 22.85 7.06
CA LYS A 72 16.84 22.38 8.43
C LYS A 72 18.16 21.90 9.04
N PRO A 73 18.98 22.82 9.59
CA PRO A 73 20.16 22.46 10.35
C PRO A 73 19.74 21.83 11.69
N THR A 74 20.36 20.73 12.06
CA THR A 74 20.17 20.04 13.34
C THR A 74 21.51 19.76 13.98
N ILE A 75 21.71 20.19 15.22
CA ILE A 75 22.89 20.00 16.01
C ILE A 75 22.58 19.00 17.12
N PHE A 76 23.44 18.00 17.28
CA PHE A 76 23.31 16.94 18.28
C PHE A 76 24.39 17.09 19.37
N SER A 77 24.06 16.75 20.60
CA SER A 77 24.99 16.84 21.75
C SER A 77 26.21 15.92 21.64
N ASN A 78 26.16 14.89 20.80
CA ASN A 78 27.27 13.99 20.51
C ASN A 78 28.25 14.51 19.43
N SER A 79 28.22 15.81 19.10
CA SER A 79 29.02 16.44 18.05
C SER A 79 28.69 15.99 16.63
N THR A 80 27.52 15.41 16.40
CA THR A 80 26.97 15.16 15.07
C THR A 80 26.20 16.39 14.60
N ASN A 81 26.28 16.73 13.32
CA ASN A 81 25.51 17.82 12.71
C ASN A 81 24.81 17.28 11.45
N MET A 82 23.52 17.60 11.29
CA MET A 82 22.73 17.24 10.13
C MET A 82 22.26 18.50 9.41
N PHE A 83 22.42 18.54 8.10
CA PHE A 83 21.97 19.61 7.24
C PHE A 83 21.00 19.01 6.22
N GLN A 84 19.72 19.16 6.48
CA GLN A 84 18.63 18.67 5.64
C GLN A 84 18.05 19.81 4.80
N ASN A 85 17.75 19.54 3.52
CA ASN A 85 17.16 20.48 2.59
C ASN A 85 15.99 19.82 1.88
N GLU A 86 14.80 20.36 2.04
CA GLU A 86 13.63 19.95 1.30
C GLU A 86 13.26 21.01 0.26
N PHE A 87 13.39 20.66 -1.02
CA PHE A 87 12.96 21.49 -2.15
C PHE A 87 11.61 21.02 -2.64
N ARG A 88 10.68 21.93 -2.88
CA ARG A 88 9.37 21.65 -3.45
C ARG A 88 9.06 22.59 -4.61
N GLN A 89 8.53 22.01 -5.66
CA GLN A 89 7.99 22.74 -6.80
C GLN A 89 6.65 22.14 -7.20
N LYS A 90 5.64 23.00 -7.40
CA LYS A 90 4.33 22.58 -7.89
C LYS A 90 3.90 23.48 -9.03
N ASN A 91 3.78 22.89 -10.22
CA ASN A 91 3.20 23.52 -11.40
C ASN A 91 1.76 23.03 -11.59
N GLU A 92 1.06 23.53 -12.59
CA GLU A 92 -0.31 23.13 -12.90
C GLU A 92 -0.44 21.62 -13.16
N SER A 93 0.44 21.04 -13.97
CA SER A 93 0.41 19.62 -14.37
C SER A 93 1.54 18.78 -13.77
N SER A 94 2.42 19.34 -12.92
CA SER A 94 3.55 18.60 -12.38
C SER A 94 3.91 19.03 -10.96
N SER A 95 4.49 18.10 -10.20
CA SER A 95 5.07 18.38 -8.89
C SER A 95 6.43 17.71 -8.76
N PHE A 96 7.35 18.37 -8.09
CA PHE A 96 8.65 17.84 -7.73
C PHE A 96 8.95 18.13 -6.27
N ILE A 97 9.37 17.13 -5.53
CA ILE A 97 9.83 17.22 -4.15
C ILE A 97 11.16 16.48 -4.07
N ALA A 98 12.15 17.09 -3.46
CA ALA A 98 13.43 16.45 -3.17
C ALA A 98 13.84 16.79 -1.73
N ASP A 99 14.20 15.77 -0.97
CA ASP A 99 14.73 15.85 0.39
C ASP A 99 16.14 15.26 0.40
N PHE A 100 17.10 16.08 0.72
CA PHE A 100 18.52 15.70 0.76
C PHE A 100 19.12 16.13 2.08
N ALA A 101 19.84 15.23 2.75
CA ALA A 101 20.58 15.59 3.94
C ALA A 101 22.02 15.06 3.92
N ILE A 102 22.90 15.86 4.50
CA ILE A 102 24.28 15.47 4.85
C ILE A 102 24.40 15.51 6.37
N VAL A 103 24.90 14.42 6.94
CA VAL A 103 25.21 14.28 8.36
C VAL A 103 26.71 14.15 8.53
N ASN A 104 27.30 15.06 9.26
CA ASN A 104 28.74 15.09 9.57
C ASN A 104 28.99 14.76 11.03
N GLY A 105 30.13 14.14 11.31
CA GLY A 105 30.57 13.85 12.68
C GLY A 105 29.95 12.61 13.31
N PHE A 106 29.13 11.85 12.59
CA PHE A 106 28.55 10.61 13.13
C PHE A 106 29.62 9.57 13.42
N LYS A 107 29.59 9.01 14.63
CA LYS A 107 30.43 7.88 15.06
C LYS A 107 29.56 6.66 15.28
N SER A 108 29.92 5.56 14.68
CA SER A 108 29.30 4.25 14.96
C SER A 108 29.85 3.69 16.28
N SER A 109 29.04 2.90 16.99
CA SER A 109 29.50 2.15 18.17
C SER A 109 30.65 1.18 17.86
N ILE A 110 30.77 0.72 16.59
CA ILE A 110 31.77 -0.23 16.16
C ILE A 110 33.05 0.48 15.65
N THR A 111 32.91 1.66 15.03
CA THR A 111 34.05 2.39 14.47
C THR A 111 34.06 3.82 14.99
N GLN A 112 35.15 4.21 15.64
CA GLN A 112 35.31 5.58 16.17
C GLN A 112 35.64 6.62 15.08
N LYS A 113 35.81 6.21 13.81
CA LYS A 113 36.03 7.15 12.71
C LYS A 113 34.74 7.93 12.40
N LYS A 114 34.89 9.26 12.36
CA LYS A 114 33.78 10.14 11.90
C LYS A 114 33.50 9.84 10.43
N LYS A 115 32.24 9.53 10.11
CA LYS A 115 31.79 9.34 8.74
C LYS A 115 30.75 10.39 8.38
N SER A 116 30.83 10.90 7.15
CA SER A 116 29.74 11.62 6.53
C SER A 116 28.73 10.62 5.99
N ILE A 117 27.49 10.79 6.35
CA ILE A 117 26.38 9.96 5.84
C ILE A 117 25.31 10.88 5.24
N GLN A 118 24.56 10.37 4.28
CA GLN A 118 23.62 11.17 3.52
C GLN A 118 22.41 10.35 3.07
N HIS A 119 21.32 11.05 2.80
CA HIS A 119 20.20 10.52 2.06
C HIS A 119 19.83 11.42 0.89
N LEU A 120 19.15 10.84 -0.08
CA LEU A 120 18.44 11.50 -1.15
C LEU A 120 17.10 10.81 -1.33
N PHE A 121 16.00 11.54 -1.09
CA PHE A 121 14.66 11.13 -1.45
C PHE A 121 14.13 12.15 -2.45
N ALA A 122 13.57 11.70 -3.56
CA ALA A 122 12.99 12.60 -4.55
C ALA A 122 11.76 11.96 -5.20
N LYS A 123 10.77 12.78 -5.51
CA LYS A 123 9.57 12.37 -6.24
C LYS A 123 9.20 13.44 -7.25
N PHE A 124 9.06 13.02 -8.50
CA PHE A 124 8.49 13.81 -9.58
C PHE A 124 7.20 13.16 -10.04
N SER A 125 6.13 13.93 -10.17
CA SER A 125 4.85 13.46 -10.69
C SER A 125 4.37 14.43 -11.75
N LYS A 126 3.90 13.92 -12.87
CA LYS A 126 3.39 14.72 -13.99
C LYS A 126 2.07 14.14 -14.51
N ASN A 127 1.05 14.98 -14.61
CA ASN A 127 -0.12 14.68 -15.40
C ASN A 127 0.23 15.03 -16.88
N LEU A 128 0.19 14.01 -17.73
CA LEU A 128 0.57 14.14 -19.15
C LEU A 128 -0.49 14.87 -19.97
N GLN A 129 -1.73 14.98 -19.44
CA GLN A 129 -2.87 15.66 -20.07
C GLN A 129 -3.12 15.13 -21.50
N LEU A 130 -3.04 13.79 -21.68
CA LEU A 130 -3.27 13.16 -22.98
C LEU A 130 -4.77 13.21 -23.32
N ASP A 131 -5.07 13.66 -24.53
CA ASP A 131 -6.42 13.60 -25.09
C ASP A 131 -6.90 12.14 -25.09
N ASN A 132 -8.17 11.91 -24.87
CA ASN A 132 -8.81 10.58 -24.76
C ASN A 132 -8.49 9.77 -23.50
N PHE A 133 -7.78 10.32 -22.50
CA PHE A 133 -7.58 9.70 -21.21
C PHE A 133 -8.17 10.56 -20.09
N ASP A 134 -8.91 9.92 -19.19
CA ASP A 134 -9.43 10.57 -18.00
C ASP A 134 -8.32 10.79 -16.95
N LYS A 135 -7.32 9.90 -16.98
CA LYS A 135 -6.10 9.98 -16.17
C LYS A 135 -4.89 9.55 -16.99
N SER A 136 -3.84 10.37 -16.96
CA SER A 136 -2.58 10.09 -17.63
C SER A 136 -1.43 10.62 -16.79
N GLU A 137 -0.85 9.76 -15.97
CA GLU A 137 0.16 10.13 -14.98
C GLU A 137 1.48 9.44 -15.26
N PHE A 138 2.55 10.16 -15.01
CA PHE A 138 3.91 9.66 -14.97
C PHE A 138 4.53 10.03 -13.63
N ASN A 139 5.16 9.07 -12.97
CA ASN A 139 5.89 9.28 -11.73
C ASN A 139 7.31 8.75 -11.86
N PHE A 140 8.22 9.47 -11.22
CA PHE A 140 9.61 9.04 -11.02
C PHE A 140 9.95 9.30 -9.56
N PHE A 141 10.60 8.32 -8.91
CA PHE A 141 10.95 8.43 -7.49
C PHE A 141 12.29 7.75 -7.21
N ILE A 142 13.01 8.32 -6.26
CA ILE A 142 14.30 7.81 -5.78
C ILE A 142 14.30 7.81 -4.25
N GLU A 143 14.71 6.70 -3.69
CA GLU A 143 15.05 6.56 -2.27
C GLU A 143 16.46 6.01 -2.16
N LYS A 144 17.39 6.77 -1.58
CA LYS A 144 18.78 6.36 -1.43
C LYS A 144 19.38 6.84 -0.12
N THR A 145 20.11 5.95 0.54
CA THR A 145 20.97 6.27 1.68
C THR A 145 22.35 5.62 1.47
N ASN A 146 23.38 6.22 2.03
CA ASN A 146 24.71 5.62 1.99
C ASN A 146 25.07 4.83 3.25
N LYS A 147 24.10 4.62 4.16
CA LYS A 147 24.24 3.83 5.38
C LYS A 147 22.98 3.05 5.68
N ASP A 148 23.09 1.74 5.85
CA ASP A 148 21.96 0.82 6.03
C ASP A 148 21.07 1.15 7.25
N THR A 149 21.67 1.64 8.31
CA THR A 149 20.94 2.01 9.54
C THR A 149 20.46 3.45 9.57
N TYR A 150 20.57 4.21 8.45
CA TYR A 150 20.27 5.62 8.40
C TYR A 150 18.83 5.93 8.85
N LEU A 151 17.85 5.24 8.25
CA LEU A 151 16.43 5.47 8.51
C LEU A 151 16.07 5.20 9.98
N LYS A 152 16.67 4.18 10.61
CA LYS A 152 16.46 3.84 12.02
C LYS A 152 17.11 4.84 12.99
N ILE A 153 18.29 5.36 12.63
CA ILE A 153 19.04 6.28 13.49
C ILE A 153 18.42 7.68 13.48
N PHE A 154 17.97 8.17 12.30
CA PHE A 154 17.48 9.53 12.10
C PHE A 154 15.95 9.59 11.93
N GLU A 155 15.20 8.57 12.30
CA GLU A 155 13.75 8.45 12.11
C GLU A 155 13.00 9.70 12.57
N ASP A 156 13.26 10.16 13.79
CA ASP A 156 12.62 11.34 14.37
C ASP A 156 12.97 12.65 13.64
N ASN A 157 14.19 12.72 13.08
CA ASN A 157 14.67 13.93 12.42
C ASN A 157 14.12 14.10 11.00
N ILE A 158 13.75 12.99 10.33
CA ILE A 158 13.16 12.97 8.99
C ILE A 158 11.66 12.71 9.01
N SER A 159 11.03 12.65 10.19
CA SER A 159 9.61 12.27 10.37
C SER A 159 8.64 13.20 9.65
N ASP A 160 8.99 14.46 9.46
CA ASP A 160 8.21 15.49 8.77
C ASP A 160 8.39 15.48 7.24
N SER A 161 9.34 14.74 6.69
CA SER A 161 9.48 14.58 5.25
C SER A 161 8.33 13.75 4.66
N THR A 162 7.61 14.34 3.71
CA THR A 162 6.45 13.71 3.07
C THR A 162 6.82 12.60 2.10
N ILE A 163 8.09 12.53 1.72
CA ILE A 163 8.64 11.57 0.74
C ILE A 163 9.67 10.62 1.36
N LYS A 164 9.76 10.57 2.69
CA LYS A 164 10.62 9.58 3.35
C LYS A 164 10.16 8.16 3.02
N PRO A 165 11.06 7.18 2.95
CA PRO A 165 10.71 5.77 2.78
C PRO A 165 9.68 5.30 3.81
N LYS A 166 8.72 4.50 3.37
CA LYS A 166 7.69 3.93 4.26
C LYS A 166 8.23 2.78 5.11
N ASN A 167 9.27 2.13 4.62
CA ASN A 167 9.93 1.01 5.27
C ASN A 167 11.35 1.41 5.66
N ASN A 168 11.76 1.15 6.90
CA ASN A 168 13.09 1.49 7.38
C ASN A 168 14.18 0.50 6.93
N ASP A 169 13.78 -0.63 6.34
CA ASP A 169 14.68 -1.69 5.87
C ASP A 169 14.74 -1.83 4.35
N ILE A 170 13.75 -1.28 3.61
CA ILE A 170 13.67 -1.42 2.16
C ILE A 170 13.50 -0.03 1.53
N LEU A 171 14.42 0.32 0.64
CA LEU A 171 14.31 1.50 -0.22
C LEU A 171 13.69 1.09 -1.56
N ASN A 172 12.86 1.97 -2.12
CA ASN A 172 12.27 1.79 -3.44
C ASN A 172 12.58 2.98 -4.35
N SER A 173 13.10 2.69 -5.55
CA SER A 173 13.36 3.68 -6.59
C SER A 173 12.81 3.17 -7.91
N GLY A 174 12.25 4.05 -8.72
CA GLY A 174 11.66 3.60 -9.96
C GLY A 174 10.95 4.69 -10.75
N LEU A 175 10.24 4.24 -11.75
CA LEU A 175 9.32 5.06 -12.52
C LEU A 175 8.06 4.25 -12.85
N ASP A 176 6.92 4.90 -12.87
CA ASP A 176 5.65 4.32 -13.25
C ASP A 176 4.83 5.28 -14.12
N PHE A 177 3.95 4.69 -14.90
CA PHE A 177 2.91 5.41 -15.61
C PHE A 177 1.55 4.77 -15.36
N ASN A 178 0.50 5.59 -15.37
CA ASN A 178 -0.88 5.16 -15.26
C ASN A 178 -1.74 5.89 -16.27
N LEU A 179 -2.36 5.12 -17.18
CA LEU A 179 -3.25 5.59 -18.22
C LEU A 179 -4.62 4.98 -18.02
N GLU A 180 -5.64 5.80 -17.84
CA GLU A 180 -7.01 5.36 -17.59
C GLU A 180 -7.96 6.11 -18.51
N ASN A 181 -8.88 5.38 -19.10
CA ASN A 181 -10.03 5.91 -19.80
C ASN A 181 -11.25 5.01 -19.57
N LYS A 182 -12.40 5.40 -20.12
CA LYS A 182 -13.65 4.64 -19.97
C LYS A 182 -13.60 3.19 -20.51
N LYS A 183 -12.60 2.85 -21.33
CA LYS A 183 -12.51 1.56 -22.00
C LYS A 183 -11.49 0.62 -21.37
N PHE A 184 -10.39 1.16 -20.83
CA PHE A 184 -9.32 0.36 -20.22
C PHE A 184 -8.49 1.15 -19.23
N ILE A 185 -7.77 0.42 -18.39
CA ILE A 185 -6.72 0.92 -17.50
C ILE A 185 -5.43 0.22 -17.89
N LEU A 186 -4.36 0.99 -18.08
CA LEU A 186 -3.01 0.50 -18.32
C LEU A 186 -2.06 1.16 -17.36
N SER A 187 -1.36 0.39 -16.58
CA SER A 187 -0.27 0.85 -15.73
C SER A 187 0.98 0.01 -15.96
N GLY A 188 2.13 0.59 -15.73
CA GLY A 188 3.38 -0.13 -15.84
C GLY A 188 4.55 0.71 -15.41
N GLY A 189 5.72 0.07 -15.32
CA GLY A 189 6.90 0.76 -14.85
C GLY A 189 8.09 -0.14 -14.65
N VAL A 190 9.03 0.38 -13.90
CA VAL A 190 10.21 -0.33 -13.41
C VAL A 190 10.46 0.06 -11.96
N ASP A 191 10.79 -0.93 -11.13
CA ASP A 191 11.11 -0.74 -9.72
C ASP A 191 12.46 -1.38 -9.37
N ILE A 192 13.19 -0.73 -8.48
CA ILE A 192 14.43 -1.22 -7.89
C ILE A 192 14.26 -1.16 -6.39
N TYR A 193 14.22 -2.32 -5.75
CA TYR A 193 14.18 -2.45 -4.30
C TYR A 193 15.59 -2.72 -3.77
N GLU A 194 16.00 -1.99 -2.72
CA GLU A 194 17.23 -2.21 -1.99
C GLU A 194 16.92 -2.60 -0.55
N ASP A 195 17.19 -3.86 -0.18
CA ASP A 195 17.03 -4.38 1.17
C ASP A 195 18.30 -4.08 2.00
N LEU A 196 18.18 -3.12 2.91
CA LEU A 196 19.29 -2.65 3.75
C LEU A 196 19.73 -3.68 4.80
N THR A 197 19.00 -4.78 4.98
CA THR A 197 19.33 -5.85 5.93
C THR A 197 20.23 -6.91 5.32
N LYS A 198 20.35 -6.95 3.98
CA LYS A 198 21.12 -7.95 3.24
C LYS A 198 22.52 -7.46 2.88
N LEU A 199 23.38 -8.42 2.57
CA LEU A 199 24.72 -8.15 2.04
C LEU A 199 24.66 -7.53 0.64
N HIS A 200 25.75 -6.87 0.22
CA HIS A 200 25.78 -6.13 -1.06
C HIS A 200 25.40 -6.97 -2.29
N SER A 201 25.78 -8.24 -2.35
CA SER A 201 25.46 -9.15 -3.46
C SER A 201 23.96 -9.43 -3.58
N ASP A 202 23.24 -9.48 -2.46
CA ASP A 202 21.87 -10.01 -2.39
C ASP A 202 20.83 -8.93 -2.05
N ARG A 203 21.26 -7.66 -1.98
CA ARG A 203 20.38 -6.59 -1.49
C ARG A 203 19.44 -6.04 -2.54
N TYR A 204 19.70 -6.21 -3.83
CA TYR A 204 18.90 -5.59 -4.89
C TYR A 204 17.93 -6.58 -5.51
N GLN A 205 16.68 -6.15 -5.66
CA GLN A 205 15.69 -6.77 -6.49
C GLN A 205 15.25 -5.76 -7.57
N TYR A 206 15.34 -6.18 -8.82
CA TYR A 206 14.94 -5.39 -9.98
C TYR A 206 13.65 -5.95 -10.57
N VAL A 207 12.65 -5.12 -10.76
CA VAL A 207 11.41 -5.43 -11.48
C VAL A 207 11.40 -4.64 -12.78
N LEU A 208 11.83 -5.27 -13.90
CA LEU A 208 12.19 -4.58 -15.14
C LEU A 208 11.69 -5.34 -16.38
N PRO A 209 10.59 -4.93 -17.03
CA PRO A 209 9.52 -4.06 -16.58
C PRO A 209 8.42 -4.83 -15.83
N TYR A 210 7.41 -4.10 -15.35
CA TYR A 210 6.10 -4.64 -15.02
C TYR A 210 4.99 -3.88 -15.75
N PHE A 211 3.85 -4.54 -15.96
CA PHE A 211 2.64 -3.91 -16.48
C PHE A 211 1.38 -4.57 -15.94
N ASN A 212 0.28 -3.80 -15.90
CA ASN A 212 -1.07 -4.26 -15.65
C ASN A 212 -2.01 -3.59 -16.67
N PHE A 213 -2.83 -4.39 -17.32
CA PHE A 213 -3.82 -3.95 -18.27
C PHE A 213 -5.16 -4.57 -17.93
N THR A 214 -6.20 -3.74 -17.78
CA THR A 214 -7.57 -4.18 -17.52
C THR A 214 -8.52 -3.56 -18.52
N LYS A 215 -9.38 -4.37 -19.12
CA LYS A 215 -10.38 -3.92 -20.08
C LYS A 215 -11.68 -4.71 -19.96
N ASN A 216 -12.80 -4.02 -19.88
CA ASN A 216 -14.11 -4.65 -20.09
C ASN A 216 -14.29 -4.89 -21.58
N LEU A 217 -14.37 -6.17 -21.98
CA LEU A 217 -14.52 -6.57 -23.37
C LEU A 217 -15.98 -6.45 -23.82
N LEU A 218 -16.91 -6.99 -23.00
CA LEU A 218 -18.34 -7.05 -23.32
C LEU A 218 -19.15 -6.77 -22.05
N ASN A 219 -20.17 -5.93 -22.20
CA ASN A 219 -21.24 -5.77 -21.21
C ASN A 219 -22.50 -6.42 -21.79
N LEU A 220 -22.83 -7.60 -21.28
CA LEU A 220 -24.00 -8.37 -21.66
C LEU A 220 -25.17 -8.05 -20.69
N ASN A 221 -26.42 -8.26 -21.13
CA ASN A 221 -27.60 -8.08 -20.26
C ASN A 221 -27.53 -8.94 -18.99
N HIS A 222 -26.76 -10.03 -19.03
CA HIS A 222 -26.70 -11.02 -17.95
C HIS A 222 -25.34 -11.08 -17.24
N GLY A 223 -24.38 -10.24 -17.61
CA GLY A 223 -23.05 -10.28 -17.02
C GLY A 223 -22.03 -9.46 -17.80
N THR A 224 -20.79 -9.52 -17.35
CA THR A 224 -19.66 -8.81 -17.95
C THR A 224 -18.54 -9.77 -18.31
N VAL A 225 -17.85 -9.50 -19.42
CA VAL A 225 -16.60 -10.17 -19.79
C VAL A 225 -15.49 -9.16 -19.69
N SER A 226 -14.46 -9.47 -18.90
CA SER A 226 -13.28 -8.62 -18.76
C SER A 226 -12.00 -9.36 -19.09
N LEU A 227 -11.00 -8.63 -19.56
CA LEU A 227 -9.63 -9.07 -19.77
C LEU A 227 -8.73 -8.35 -18.78
N ASN A 228 -7.96 -9.13 -18.03
CA ASN A 228 -6.88 -8.64 -17.17
C ASN A 228 -5.58 -9.26 -17.67
N SER A 229 -4.62 -8.45 -18.03
CA SER A 229 -3.29 -8.91 -18.44
C SER A 229 -2.24 -8.24 -17.57
N SER A 230 -1.37 -9.02 -16.97
CA SER A 230 -0.29 -8.51 -16.15
C SER A 230 0.99 -9.27 -16.43
N GLY A 231 2.12 -8.58 -16.25
CA GLY A 231 3.41 -9.21 -16.43
C GLY A 231 4.49 -8.51 -15.63
N ASN A 232 5.51 -9.26 -15.27
CA ASN A 232 6.71 -8.74 -14.68
C ASN A 232 7.92 -9.59 -15.01
N ASN A 233 9.07 -8.94 -14.99
CA ASN A 233 10.37 -9.59 -15.07
C ASN A 233 11.18 -9.18 -13.84
N ILE A 234 11.45 -10.13 -12.97
CA ILE A 234 12.13 -9.92 -11.68
C ILE A 234 13.51 -10.54 -11.76
N LEU A 235 14.53 -9.75 -11.46
CA LEU A 235 15.90 -10.21 -11.20
C LEU A 235 16.19 -10.00 -9.72
N ASP A 236 16.47 -11.08 -9.00
CA ASP A 236 16.76 -11.09 -7.56
C ASP A 236 18.13 -11.76 -7.32
N ASN A 237 18.86 -11.29 -6.31
CA ASN A 237 20.15 -11.87 -5.92
C ASN A 237 21.12 -12.08 -7.10
N THR A 238 21.11 -11.18 -8.09
CA THR A 238 21.98 -11.16 -9.28
C THR A 238 21.82 -12.33 -10.27
N ASN A 239 21.23 -13.45 -9.88
CA ASN A 239 21.15 -14.65 -10.71
C ASN A 239 19.80 -15.40 -10.65
N ASN A 240 18.87 -14.97 -9.83
CA ASN A 240 17.52 -15.53 -9.76
C ASN A 240 16.59 -14.70 -10.63
N VAL A 241 16.08 -15.28 -11.71
CA VAL A 241 15.19 -14.60 -12.66
C VAL A 241 13.82 -15.25 -12.64
N LYS A 242 12.78 -14.41 -12.56
CA LYS A 242 11.38 -14.79 -12.70
C LYS A 242 10.74 -13.89 -13.74
N SER A 243 10.28 -14.46 -14.83
CA SER A 243 9.51 -13.73 -15.83
C SER A 243 8.15 -14.40 -15.96
N LYS A 244 7.09 -13.61 -15.89
CA LYS A 244 5.74 -14.10 -16.11
C LYS A 244 4.86 -13.08 -16.81
N VAL A 245 3.95 -13.60 -17.62
CA VAL A 245 2.82 -12.88 -18.19
C VAL A 245 1.56 -13.70 -17.93
N ILE A 246 0.57 -13.07 -17.33
CA ILE A 246 -0.71 -13.69 -16.98
C ILE A 246 -1.79 -12.97 -17.76
N ASN A 247 -2.63 -13.74 -18.45
CA ASN A 247 -3.81 -13.21 -19.12
C ASN A 247 -5.04 -13.91 -18.56
N ASP A 248 -5.91 -13.15 -17.91
CA ASP A 248 -7.16 -13.64 -17.33
C ASP A 248 -8.34 -13.12 -18.15
N ILE A 249 -9.23 -14.04 -18.54
CA ILE A 249 -10.53 -13.70 -19.10
C ILE A 249 -11.58 -14.11 -18.06
N ASP A 250 -12.30 -13.13 -17.57
CA ASP A 250 -13.31 -13.30 -16.53
C ASP A 250 -14.70 -13.06 -17.11
N PHE A 251 -15.57 -14.06 -17.03
CA PHE A 251 -17.00 -13.88 -17.19
C PHE A 251 -17.67 -13.86 -15.81
N LYS A 252 -18.34 -12.76 -15.46
CA LYS A 252 -19.10 -12.62 -14.22
C LYS A 252 -20.56 -12.36 -14.54
N MET A 253 -21.44 -13.28 -14.11
CA MET A 253 -22.87 -13.13 -14.28
C MET A 253 -23.44 -12.19 -13.19
N ASN A 254 -24.42 -11.37 -13.56
CA ASN A 254 -25.20 -10.60 -12.61
C ASN A 254 -26.04 -11.53 -11.72
N ASP A 255 -26.29 -11.12 -10.46
CA ASP A 255 -27.15 -11.86 -9.55
C ASP A 255 -28.54 -12.09 -10.16
N LYS A 256 -29.00 -13.33 -10.14
CA LYS A 256 -30.36 -13.71 -10.54
C LYS A 256 -31.09 -14.42 -9.42
N ILE A 257 -32.33 -14.03 -9.22
CA ILE A 257 -33.25 -14.77 -8.35
C ILE A 257 -33.91 -15.85 -9.17
N LEU A 258 -33.51 -17.11 -8.93
CA LEU A 258 -33.97 -18.28 -9.70
C LEU A 258 -35.17 -18.98 -9.06
N SER A 259 -35.61 -18.56 -7.89
CA SER A 259 -36.73 -19.19 -7.17
C SER A 259 -37.63 -18.17 -6.51
N ASN A 260 -38.88 -18.54 -6.26
CA ASN A 260 -39.82 -17.76 -5.48
C ASN A 260 -39.41 -17.57 -4.00
N PHE A 261 -38.41 -18.32 -3.55
CA PHE A 261 -37.85 -18.21 -2.19
C PHE A 261 -36.84 -17.05 -2.04
N GLY A 262 -36.50 -16.35 -3.13
CA GLY A 262 -35.57 -15.23 -3.07
C GLY A 262 -34.09 -15.62 -3.05
N ILE A 263 -33.73 -16.84 -3.44
CA ILE A 263 -32.34 -17.27 -3.55
C ILE A 263 -31.67 -16.53 -4.70
N LYS A 264 -30.64 -15.77 -4.40
CA LYS A 264 -29.79 -15.11 -5.36
C LYS A 264 -28.69 -16.06 -5.82
N ASN A 265 -28.49 -16.16 -7.11
CA ASN A 265 -27.44 -17.01 -7.70
C ASN A 265 -26.65 -16.22 -8.73
N ASN A 266 -25.34 -16.47 -8.80
CA ASN A 266 -24.52 -16.05 -9.92
C ASN A 266 -23.53 -17.16 -10.31
N PHE A 267 -23.21 -17.18 -11.60
CA PHE A 267 -22.19 -18.05 -12.19
C PHE A 267 -21.04 -17.20 -12.66
N ASN A 268 -19.85 -17.63 -12.35
CA ASN A 268 -18.64 -16.99 -12.80
C ASN A 268 -17.77 -18.05 -13.49
N PHE A 269 -17.14 -17.65 -14.57
CA PHE A 269 -16.15 -18.47 -15.27
C PHE A 269 -14.88 -17.67 -15.46
N TYR A 270 -13.77 -18.26 -15.11
CA TYR A 270 -12.46 -17.63 -15.17
C TYR A 270 -11.52 -18.52 -15.97
N LEU A 271 -10.82 -17.91 -16.90
CA LEU A 271 -9.78 -18.55 -17.71
C LEU A 271 -8.48 -17.79 -17.47
N LYS A 272 -7.46 -18.50 -17.05
CA LYS A 272 -6.12 -17.96 -16.80
C LYS A 272 -5.12 -18.60 -17.74
N ASN A 273 -4.38 -17.79 -18.49
CA ASN A 273 -3.21 -18.20 -19.24
C ASN A 273 -1.96 -17.65 -18.56
N LEU A 274 -1.12 -18.54 -18.05
CA LEU A 274 0.17 -18.23 -17.46
C LEU A 274 1.29 -18.58 -18.43
N ASN A 275 2.06 -17.58 -18.84
CA ASN A 275 3.32 -17.76 -19.56
C ASN A 275 4.46 -17.44 -18.59
N SER A 276 5.35 -18.38 -18.34
CA SER A 276 6.37 -18.22 -17.32
C SER A 276 7.70 -18.86 -17.68
N VAL A 277 8.78 -18.29 -17.16
CA VAL A 277 10.13 -18.87 -17.20
C VAL A 277 10.89 -18.40 -15.96
N GLY A 278 11.67 -19.29 -15.37
CA GLY A 278 12.51 -18.98 -14.21
C GLY A 278 13.94 -19.47 -14.42
N LYS A 279 14.89 -18.79 -13.79
CA LYS A 279 16.28 -19.27 -13.67
C LYS A 279 16.66 -19.26 -12.20
N ASN A 280 17.15 -20.40 -11.71
CA ASN A 280 17.43 -20.61 -10.28
C ASN A 280 16.20 -20.38 -9.38
N ASP A 281 15.01 -20.61 -9.90
CA ASP A 281 13.73 -20.40 -9.22
C ASP A 281 13.10 -21.73 -8.83
N THR A 282 12.40 -21.78 -7.71
CA THR A 282 11.75 -23.00 -7.21
C THR A 282 10.32 -23.18 -7.74
N THR A 283 9.71 -22.13 -8.25
CA THR A 283 8.32 -22.12 -8.72
C THR A 283 8.21 -22.29 -10.23
N TYR A 284 9.08 -21.61 -10.99
CA TYR A 284 9.05 -21.60 -12.45
C TYR A 284 10.22 -22.39 -13.03
N LYS A 285 9.94 -23.16 -14.09
CA LYS A 285 10.96 -23.94 -14.80
C LYS A 285 11.89 -23.06 -15.63
N SER A 286 13.10 -23.54 -15.88
CA SER A 286 14.09 -22.81 -16.69
C SER A 286 13.75 -22.80 -18.20
N SER A 287 12.86 -23.66 -18.65
CA SER A 287 12.28 -23.62 -20.00
C SER A 287 10.96 -22.84 -19.99
N PRO A 288 10.65 -22.07 -21.04
CA PRO A 288 9.38 -21.37 -21.15
C PRO A 288 8.20 -22.34 -21.00
N GLN A 289 7.23 -21.99 -20.17
CA GLN A 289 6.01 -22.74 -19.92
C GLN A 289 4.80 -21.92 -20.32
N ILE A 290 3.81 -22.56 -20.91
CA ILE A 290 2.48 -22.03 -21.20
C ILE A 290 1.48 -22.92 -20.49
N GLU A 291 0.72 -22.36 -19.56
CA GLU A 291 -0.25 -23.08 -18.75
C GLU A 291 -1.62 -22.41 -18.89
N LEU A 292 -2.64 -23.24 -19.06
CA LEU A 292 -4.02 -22.79 -19.12
C LEU A 292 -4.80 -23.40 -17.96
N GLN A 293 -5.46 -22.56 -17.19
CA GLN A 293 -6.27 -22.96 -16.04
C GLN A 293 -7.66 -22.39 -16.18
N SER A 294 -8.66 -23.11 -15.69
CA SER A 294 -10.05 -22.66 -15.68
C SER A 294 -10.66 -22.86 -14.31
N LEU A 295 -11.52 -21.95 -13.92
CA LEU A 295 -12.29 -22.04 -12.68
C LEU A 295 -13.73 -21.69 -12.96
N PHE A 296 -14.63 -22.59 -12.61
CA PHE A 296 -16.07 -22.36 -12.59
C PHE A 296 -16.53 -22.16 -11.15
N GLU A 297 -17.32 -21.13 -10.91
CA GLU A 297 -17.85 -20.80 -9.59
C GLU A 297 -19.37 -20.56 -9.65
N LEU A 298 -20.10 -21.22 -8.75
CA LEU A 298 -21.50 -20.97 -8.49
C LEU A 298 -21.66 -20.41 -7.08
N ASN A 299 -22.14 -19.20 -6.96
CA ASN A 299 -22.46 -18.59 -5.68
C ASN A 299 -23.96 -18.53 -5.50
N SER A 300 -24.43 -18.90 -4.30
CA SER A 300 -25.82 -18.84 -3.89
C SER A 300 -25.95 -18.21 -2.52
N GLU A 301 -26.86 -17.28 -2.35
CA GLU A 301 -27.17 -16.67 -1.07
C GLU A 301 -28.67 -16.44 -0.91
N LEU A 302 -29.15 -16.58 0.35
CA LEU A 302 -30.55 -16.37 0.69
C LEU A 302 -30.66 -15.27 1.74
N PRO A 303 -30.90 -14.00 1.35
CA PRO A 303 -31.08 -12.89 2.28
C PRO A 303 -32.43 -12.99 2.98
N LEU A 304 -32.45 -13.38 4.26
CA LEU A 304 -33.61 -13.39 5.14
C LEU A 304 -33.59 -12.14 6.00
N VAL A 305 -34.67 -11.36 5.97
CA VAL A 305 -34.76 -10.10 6.73
C VAL A 305 -35.97 -10.12 7.64
N LYS A 306 -35.76 -9.79 8.92
CA LYS A 306 -36.82 -9.61 9.92
C LYS A 306 -36.84 -8.16 10.37
N PHE A 307 -37.97 -7.52 10.21
CA PHE A 307 -38.22 -6.15 10.67
C PHE A 307 -38.97 -6.18 12.01
N SER A 308 -38.36 -5.61 13.05
CA SER A 308 -39.03 -5.35 14.33
C SER A 308 -39.21 -3.84 14.54
N LYS A 309 -39.88 -3.43 15.62
CA LYS A 309 -40.05 -1.99 15.95
C LYS A 309 -38.74 -1.29 16.23
N ILE A 310 -37.75 -1.99 16.80
CA ILE A 310 -36.50 -1.43 17.33
C ILE A 310 -35.30 -1.85 16.48
N HIS A 311 -35.30 -3.05 15.91
CA HIS A 311 -34.16 -3.62 15.21
C HIS A 311 -34.54 -4.13 13.82
N ASN A 312 -33.57 -4.13 12.92
CA ASN A 312 -33.56 -4.94 11.71
C ASN A 312 -32.58 -6.09 11.93
N GLU A 313 -33.00 -7.29 11.60
CA GLU A 313 -32.17 -8.50 11.66
C GLU A 313 -32.06 -9.05 10.24
N THR A 314 -30.85 -9.36 9.83
CA THR A 314 -30.55 -9.97 8.53
C THR A 314 -29.76 -11.24 8.75
N LEU A 315 -30.20 -12.32 8.14
CA LEU A 315 -29.53 -13.62 8.14
C LEU A 315 -29.30 -14.02 6.68
N ILE A 316 -28.07 -14.28 6.29
CA ILE A 316 -27.70 -14.64 4.93
C ILE A 316 -26.91 -15.96 4.95
N PRO A 317 -27.57 -17.11 4.79
CA PRO A 317 -26.86 -18.33 4.41
C PRO A 317 -26.21 -18.15 3.03
N ARG A 318 -24.97 -18.59 2.91
CA ARG A 318 -24.15 -18.48 1.69
C ARG A 318 -23.53 -19.82 1.33
N LEU A 319 -23.45 -20.08 0.04
CA LEU A 319 -22.82 -21.26 -0.53
C LEU A 319 -22.02 -20.84 -1.75
N SER A 320 -20.80 -21.34 -1.88
CA SER A 320 -19.98 -21.18 -3.08
C SER A 320 -19.41 -22.53 -3.47
N LEU A 321 -19.80 -23.01 -4.64
CA LEU A 321 -19.25 -24.22 -5.27
C LEU A 321 -18.19 -23.78 -6.27
N ARG A 322 -16.99 -24.39 -6.20
CA ARG A 322 -15.86 -24.15 -7.09
C ARG A 322 -15.41 -25.44 -7.73
N LEU A 323 -15.21 -25.39 -9.04
CA LEU A 323 -14.74 -26.50 -9.84
C LEU A 323 -13.53 -26.06 -10.67
N ASN A 324 -12.36 -26.57 -10.34
CA ASN A 324 -11.12 -26.36 -11.08
C ASN A 324 -10.50 -27.72 -11.43
N PRO A 325 -10.59 -28.15 -12.69
CA PRO A 325 -10.00 -29.42 -13.13
C PRO A 325 -8.48 -29.36 -13.37
N GLY A 326 -7.89 -28.15 -13.31
CA GLY A 326 -6.47 -27.95 -13.58
C GLY A 326 -5.60 -28.05 -12.33
N ASP A 327 -4.32 -28.26 -12.56
CA ASP A 327 -3.30 -28.25 -11.50
C ASP A 327 -2.95 -26.83 -11.10
N MET A 328 -2.42 -26.67 -9.89
CA MET A 328 -1.90 -25.40 -9.39
C MET A 328 -0.39 -25.45 -9.17
N LYS A 329 0.25 -24.27 -9.14
CA LYS A 329 1.65 -24.16 -8.71
C LYS A 329 1.80 -24.51 -7.23
N ASN A 330 3.00 -25.01 -6.88
CA ASN A 330 3.28 -25.33 -5.49
C ASN A 330 3.49 -24.05 -4.64
N HIS A 331 2.51 -23.78 -3.81
CA HIS A 331 2.51 -22.69 -2.84
C HIS A 331 2.50 -23.18 -1.38
N SER A 332 2.75 -24.47 -1.15
CA SER A 332 2.65 -25.12 0.17
C SER A 332 3.49 -24.46 1.28
N THR A 333 4.60 -23.82 0.91
CA THR A 333 5.53 -23.16 1.85
C THR A 333 5.22 -21.67 2.07
N THR A 334 4.26 -21.10 1.34
CA THR A 334 3.91 -19.68 1.48
C THR A 334 3.05 -19.46 2.73
N ASP A 335 3.26 -18.30 3.39
CA ASP A 335 2.47 -17.90 4.57
C ASP A 335 1.16 -17.22 4.15
N ARG A 336 0.28 -17.98 3.46
CA ARG A 336 -1.04 -17.51 3.03
C ARG A 336 -2.11 -18.08 3.95
N LYS A 337 -3.01 -17.20 4.39
CA LYS A 337 -4.11 -17.52 5.32
C LYS A 337 -5.43 -17.06 4.74
N ILE A 338 -6.50 -17.78 5.08
CA ILE A 338 -7.87 -17.34 4.82
C ILE A 338 -8.54 -16.89 6.12
N ASN A 339 -9.52 -16.04 5.99
CA ASN A 339 -10.34 -15.51 7.08
C ASN A 339 -11.74 -15.17 6.57
N MET A 340 -12.61 -14.65 7.44
CA MET A 340 -13.99 -14.30 7.06
C MET A 340 -14.13 -13.18 6.03
N SER A 341 -13.07 -12.39 5.77
CA SER A 341 -13.15 -11.35 4.75
C SER A 341 -12.87 -11.86 3.35
N ASN A 342 -12.11 -12.96 3.20
CA ASN A 342 -11.67 -13.47 1.90
C ASN A 342 -12.13 -14.90 1.57
N ILE A 343 -12.76 -15.64 2.50
CA ILE A 343 -13.12 -17.06 2.31
C ILE A 343 -14.05 -17.31 1.12
N PHE A 344 -14.86 -16.32 0.73
CA PHE A 344 -15.75 -16.35 -0.43
C PHE A 344 -15.16 -15.66 -1.67
N ASP A 345 -13.95 -15.07 -1.57
CA ASP A 345 -13.33 -14.42 -2.71
C ASP A 345 -12.82 -15.44 -3.71
N ILE A 346 -12.88 -15.10 -5.01
CA ILE A 346 -12.38 -15.95 -6.07
C ILE A 346 -10.90 -16.32 -5.89
N ASN A 347 -10.11 -15.34 -5.45
CA ASN A 347 -8.69 -15.52 -5.14
C ASN A 347 -8.45 -15.45 -3.63
N ARG A 348 -9.13 -16.33 -2.86
CA ARG A 348 -9.05 -16.33 -1.39
C ARG A 348 -7.65 -16.59 -0.82
N LEU A 349 -6.77 -17.22 -1.60
CA LEU A 349 -5.36 -17.44 -1.24
C LEU A 349 -4.43 -16.30 -1.68
N GLY A 350 -4.91 -15.33 -2.46
CA GLY A 350 -4.10 -14.23 -2.99
C GLY A 350 -3.01 -14.69 -3.96
N LEU A 351 -3.25 -15.76 -4.71
CA LEU A 351 -2.34 -16.27 -5.75
C LEU A 351 -2.63 -15.56 -7.07
N ASP A 352 -1.59 -15.06 -7.72
CA ASP A 352 -1.74 -14.40 -9.02
C ASP A 352 -1.50 -15.35 -10.20
N ASP A 353 -0.70 -16.38 -10.03
CA ASP A 353 -0.25 -17.31 -11.06
C ASP A 353 -1.02 -18.63 -11.09
N SER A 354 -1.92 -18.88 -10.14
CA SER A 354 -2.69 -20.12 -10.05
C SER A 354 -4.10 -19.87 -9.50
N PHE A 355 -5.07 -20.66 -9.97
CA PHE A 355 -6.28 -20.90 -9.21
C PHE A 355 -6.05 -22.05 -8.23
N GLU A 356 -6.79 -22.06 -7.13
CA GLU A 356 -6.85 -23.17 -6.21
C GLU A 356 -7.39 -24.41 -6.96
N SER A 357 -6.60 -25.48 -7.08
CA SER A 357 -6.95 -26.69 -7.81
C SER A 357 -8.02 -27.52 -7.10
N GLY A 358 -8.68 -28.40 -7.85
CA GLY A 358 -9.70 -29.34 -7.36
C GLY A 358 -11.06 -28.68 -7.08
N ASN A 359 -11.96 -29.48 -6.49
CA ASN A 359 -13.33 -29.08 -6.23
C ASN A 359 -13.51 -28.70 -4.77
N SER A 360 -14.24 -27.63 -4.51
CA SER A 360 -14.54 -27.21 -3.14
C SER A 360 -15.91 -26.57 -2.99
N LEU A 361 -16.52 -26.80 -1.81
CA LEU A 361 -17.77 -26.21 -1.38
C LEU A 361 -17.50 -25.34 -0.15
N THR A 362 -17.78 -24.06 -0.25
CA THR A 362 -17.76 -23.14 0.89
C THR A 362 -19.18 -22.93 1.39
N VAL A 363 -19.41 -23.15 2.68
CA VAL A 363 -20.69 -22.92 3.34
C VAL A 363 -20.49 -21.88 4.42
N GLY A 364 -21.39 -20.92 4.51
CA GLY A 364 -21.29 -19.87 5.52
C GLY A 364 -22.63 -19.23 5.85
N ILE A 365 -22.61 -18.44 6.90
CA ILE A 365 -23.75 -17.70 7.39
C ILE A 365 -23.30 -16.34 7.89
N ASP A 366 -23.99 -15.29 7.45
CA ASP A 366 -23.78 -13.92 7.91
C ASP A 366 -25.04 -13.47 8.68
N TYR A 367 -24.89 -13.06 9.93
CA TYR A 367 -25.97 -12.50 10.74
C TYR A 367 -25.64 -11.06 11.12
N LYS A 368 -26.62 -10.16 10.95
CA LYS A 368 -26.52 -8.75 11.35
C LYS A 368 -27.78 -8.35 12.09
N LYS A 369 -27.61 -7.72 13.25
CA LYS A 369 -28.67 -7.05 14.00
C LYS A 369 -28.31 -5.59 14.14
N GLU A 370 -29.20 -4.67 13.74
CA GLU A 370 -28.96 -3.24 13.68
C GLU A 370 -30.11 -2.47 14.32
N ASN A 371 -29.78 -1.50 15.17
CA ASN A 371 -30.79 -0.65 15.80
C ASN A 371 -31.29 0.39 14.78
N LYS A 372 -32.64 0.52 14.65
CA LYS A 372 -33.26 1.46 13.71
C LYS A 372 -33.05 2.93 14.06
N ARG A 373 -33.01 3.25 15.36
CA ARG A 373 -32.85 4.63 15.85
C ARG A 373 -31.39 5.07 15.83
N ASN A 374 -30.48 4.14 16.10
CA ASN A 374 -29.06 4.39 16.13
C ASN A 374 -28.32 3.31 15.33
N ARG A 375 -28.05 3.58 14.05
CA ARG A 375 -27.38 2.64 13.14
C ARG A 375 -25.95 2.30 13.55
N GLY A 376 -25.34 3.08 14.44
CA GLY A 376 -24.06 2.78 15.06
C GLY A 376 -24.11 1.56 15.98
N ASP A 377 -25.28 1.30 16.60
CA ASP A 377 -25.47 0.14 17.47
C ASP A 377 -25.79 -1.09 16.61
N ASN A 378 -24.80 -1.92 16.42
CA ASN A 378 -24.95 -3.13 15.62
C ASN A 378 -24.16 -4.31 16.20
N PHE A 379 -24.68 -5.48 15.88
CA PHE A 379 -24.09 -6.78 16.18
C PHE A 379 -23.96 -7.52 14.86
N LYS A 380 -22.78 -8.04 14.57
CA LYS A 380 -22.52 -8.87 13.39
C LYS A 380 -21.82 -10.14 13.83
N PHE A 381 -22.26 -11.24 13.25
CA PHE A 381 -21.66 -12.53 13.45
C PHE A 381 -21.57 -13.24 12.10
N LYS A 382 -20.41 -13.80 11.78
CA LYS A 382 -20.19 -14.56 10.55
C LYS A 382 -19.48 -15.86 10.86
N LEU A 383 -19.84 -16.89 10.14
CA LEU A 383 -19.25 -18.23 10.24
C LEU A 383 -19.15 -18.85 8.87
N ALA A 384 -18.02 -19.51 8.56
CA ALA A 384 -17.88 -20.25 7.32
C ALA A 384 -16.83 -21.36 7.44
N SER A 385 -16.96 -22.37 6.58
CA SER A 385 -16.01 -23.47 6.42
C SER A 385 -15.97 -23.91 4.97
N VAL A 386 -14.87 -24.54 4.56
CA VAL A 386 -14.65 -25.06 3.21
C VAL A 386 -14.50 -26.57 3.28
N PHE A 387 -15.24 -27.26 2.43
CA PHE A 387 -15.18 -28.70 2.21
C PHE A 387 -14.57 -28.95 0.85
N ARG A 388 -13.57 -29.81 0.76
CA ARG A 388 -12.89 -30.19 -0.48
C ARG A 388 -13.13 -31.67 -0.78
N GLU A 389 -13.19 -31.99 -2.06
CA GLU A 389 -13.29 -33.38 -2.50
C GLU A 389 -12.01 -34.12 -2.13
N ASP A 390 -10.84 -33.53 -2.42
CA ASP A 390 -9.54 -34.14 -2.20
C ASP A 390 -8.57 -33.24 -1.43
N ILE A 391 -7.56 -33.86 -0.83
CA ILE A 391 -6.41 -33.21 -0.21
C ILE A 391 -5.53 -32.64 -1.35
N GLU A 392 -5.12 -31.36 -1.20
CA GLU A 392 -4.23 -30.72 -2.16
C GLU A 392 -2.95 -30.22 -1.48
N THR A 393 -1.86 -30.89 -1.75
CA THR A 393 -0.58 -30.66 -1.08
C THR A 393 0.12 -29.38 -1.50
N ASN A 394 -0.22 -28.81 -2.68
CA ASN A 394 0.34 -27.58 -3.21
C ASN A 394 -0.28 -26.32 -2.58
N ILE A 395 -1.38 -26.47 -1.85
CA ILE A 395 -2.04 -25.37 -1.14
C ILE A 395 -1.24 -24.98 0.12
N PRO A 396 -1.14 -23.66 0.45
CA PRO A 396 -0.53 -23.19 1.68
C PRO A 396 -1.09 -23.88 2.93
N LYS A 397 -0.26 -24.52 3.72
CA LYS A 397 -0.69 -25.28 4.91
C LYS A 397 -1.40 -24.41 5.94
N GLN A 398 -0.97 -23.15 6.09
CA GLN A 398 -1.54 -22.22 7.06
C GLN A 398 -2.96 -21.76 6.71
N SER A 399 -3.40 -21.97 5.46
CA SER A 399 -4.78 -21.69 5.04
C SER A 399 -5.78 -22.72 5.50
N SER A 400 -5.34 -23.92 5.94
CA SER A 400 -6.13 -25.13 6.20
C SER A 400 -6.91 -25.68 5.00
N LEU A 401 -6.80 -25.07 3.83
CA LEU A 401 -7.45 -25.52 2.60
C LEU A 401 -6.74 -26.72 1.94
N ASN A 402 -5.55 -27.06 2.40
CA ASN A 402 -4.84 -28.25 1.95
C ASN A 402 -5.46 -29.57 2.44
N GLN A 403 -6.47 -29.51 3.33
CA GLN A 403 -7.19 -30.65 3.89
C GLN A 403 -8.59 -30.77 3.26
N LYS A 404 -9.25 -31.94 3.45
CA LYS A 404 -10.64 -32.12 3.02
C LYS A 404 -11.61 -31.17 3.70
N ASN A 405 -11.39 -30.88 4.97
CA ASN A 405 -12.19 -29.92 5.75
C ASN A 405 -11.26 -28.80 6.25
N SER A 406 -11.60 -27.58 5.95
CA SER A 406 -10.87 -26.43 6.53
C SER A 406 -11.20 -26.24 8.00
N ASN A 407 -10.46 -25.37 8.65
CA ASN A 407 -10.87 -24.82 9.94
C ASN A 407 -12.24 -24.12 9.82
N LEU A 408 -12.95 -24.02 10.91
CA LEU A 408 -14.12 -23.17 11.04
C LEU A 408 -13.64 -21.73 11.24
N PHE A 409 -14.05 -20.82 10.35
CA PHE A 409 -13.72 -19.40 10.42
C PHE A 409 -14.91 -18.63 10.98
N GLY A 410 -14.65 -17.71 11.89
CA GLY A 410 -15.67 -16.87 12.48
C GLY A 410 -15.21 -15.43 12.65
N SER A 411 -16.14 -14.48 12.58
CA SER A 411 -15.91 -13.09 12.98
C SER A 411 -17.09 -12.59 13.81
N PHE A 412 -16.79 -11.73 14.75
CA PHE A 412 -17.75 -11.14 15.66
C PHE A 412 -17.44 -9.66 15.79
N ASP A 413 -18.42 -8.81 15.46
CA ASP A 413 -18.35 -7.36 15.62
C ASP A 413 -19.49 -6.88 16.50
N PHE A 414 -19.19 -6.14 17.54
CA PHE A 414 -20.16 -5.48 18.38
C PHE A 414 -19.83 -4.01 18.53
N ASN A 415 -20.71 -3.15 18.02
CA ASN A 415 -20.59 -1.71 18.12
C ASN A 415 -21.76 -1.15 18.90
N LYS A 416 -21.48 -0.37 19.95
CA LYS A 416 -22.47 0.37 20.74
C LYS A 416 -21.96 1.80 20.93
N SER A 417 -22.72 2.78 20.43
CA SER A 417 -22.31 4.19 20.39
C SER A 417 -22.21 4.89 21.76
N ASN A 418 -22.71 4.27 22.84
CA ASN A 418 -22.76 4.87 24.20
C ASN A 418 -21.93 4.11 25.23
N PHE A 419 -20.86 3.43 24.84
CA PHE A 419 -20.08 2.65 25.82
C PHE A 419 -19.02 3.47 26.57
N LEU A 420 -18.82 4.75 26.22
CA LEU A 420 -17.93 5.68 26.91
C LEU A 420 -18.58 7.09 26.89
N ASN A 421 -19.30 7.40 27.93
CA ASN A 421 -19.48 8.77 28.47
C ASN A 421 -18.99 8.77 29.90
#